data_151f676e0de1a674e70d1a93dd176c92
#
_entry.id   151f676e0de1a674e70d1a93dd176c92
#
_cell.length_a   1.000
_cell.length_b   1.000
_cell.length_c   1.000
_cell.angle_alpha   90.00
_cell.angle_beta   90.00
_cell.angle_gamma   90.00
#
_symmetry.space_group_name_H-M   'P 1'
#
loop_
_entity.id
_entity.type
_entity.pdbx_description
1 polymer ?
#
loop_
_entity_poly.entity_id
_entity_poly.type
_entity_poly.pdbx_seq_one_letter_code
_entity_poly.pdbx_strand_id
1 'polypeptide(L)'
;ARRQRQMCIRDRMNVLYAGYDNPISISVPGVLGGQVQASIVNGNGTLNRAGNGYIAHPTTIGKDVVIRVTASVGGRTQSMGDYTYRVRQLPDPSPFIEYTEDGTPKRYRGGRGLSKAILMNTPGIVAAIDDGLLNINFRVLGFETVFFDNMGNAVPEVSSGASFSTRQKDMFRRLSRGKRFYISRVRAVGPDGVERLLPTTLEVIVN
;
A
#
# COMPACT_ATOMS: atom_id res chain seq x y z
N ALA A 1 43.77 -15.80 -3.78
CA ALA A 1 42.34 -15.98 -3.81
C ALA A 1 41.64 -14.61 -3.61
N ARG A 2 41.04 -14.05 -4.66
CA ARG A 2 40.20 -12.85 -4.55
C ARG A 2 38.96 -13.28 -3.75
N ARG A 3 38.88 -12.92 -2.48
CA ARG A 3 37.64 -13.01 -1.70
C ARG A 3 36.61 -12.09 -2.39
N GLN A 4 35.66 -12.68 -3.06
CA GLN A 4 34.47 -11.98 -3.54
C GLN A 4 33.82 -11.33 -2.32
N ARG A 5 33.91 -10.00 -2.22
CA ARG A 5 33.22 -9.24 -1.18
C ARG A 5 31.73 -9.34 -1.47
N GLN A 6 31.03 -10.10 -0.65
CA GLN A 6 29.61 -10.31 -0.78
C GLN A 6 28.89 -9.01 -0.40
N MET A 7 28.15 -8.45 -1.34
CA MET A 7 27.29 -7.30 -1.09
C MET A 7 25.95 -7.78 -0.56
N CYS A 8 25.52 -7.25 0.59
CA CYS A 8 24.18 -7.49 1.09
C CYS A 8 23.26 -6.38 0.61
N ILE A 9 22.49 -6.64 -0.43
CA ILE A 9 21.28 -5.88 -0.73
C ILE A 9 20.15 -6.58 0.01
N ARG A 10 19.62 -5.92 1.02
CA ARG A 10 18.43 -6.39 1.72
C ARG A 10 17.20 -6.02 0.90
N ASP A 11 16.95 -6.79 -0.13
CA ASP A 11 15.63 -6.83 -0.76
C ASP A 11 15.24 -8.29 -0.99
N ARG A 12 14.09 -8.65 -0.48
CA ARG A 12 13.65 -10.06 -0.44
C ARG A 12 13.24 -10.61 -1.80
N MET A 13 13.06 -9.79 -2.84
CA MET A 13 12.51 -10.27 -4.10
C MET A 13 13.00 -9.57 -5.37
N ASN A 14 14.00 -8.71 -5.30
CA ASN A 14 14.49 -7.93 -6.44
C ASN A 14 13.36 -7.19 -7.20
N VAL A 15 12.35 -6.71 -6.48
CA VAL A 15 11.21 -5.99 -7.02
C VAL A 15 11.16 -4.60 -6.42
N LEU A 16 10.96 -3.60 -7.27
CA LEU A 16 10.64 -2.23 -6.89
C LEU A 16 9.26 -1.88 -7.42
N TYR A 17 8.58 -0.98 -6.73
CA TYR A 17 7.26 -0.51 -7.13
C TYR A 17 7.34 0.86 -7.79
N ALA A 18 6.75 0.97 -8.99
CA ALA A 18 6.74 2.22 -9.74
C ALA A 18 5.92 3.31 -9.04
N GLY A 19 6.40 4.55 -9.12
CA GLY A 19 5.74 5.70 -8.52
C GLY A 19 5.76 5.74 -7.00
N TYR A 20 6.52 4.87 -6.37
CA TYR A 20 6.63 4.72 -4.92
C TYR A 20 8.08 4.87 -4.47
N ASP A 21 8.29 5.43 -3.29
CA ASP A 21 9.59 5.54 -2.66
C ASP A 21 9.99 4.23 -2.00
N ASN A 22 10.79 3.42 -2.70
CA ASN A 22 11.23 2.12 -2.22
C ASN A 22 12.50 2.27 -1.38
N PRO A 23 12.48 1.93 -0.09
CA PRO A 23 13.69 1.94 0.72
C PRO A 23 14.59 0.78 0.36
N ILE A 24 15.86 1.07 0.13
CA ILE A 24 16.90 0.08 -0.21
C ILE A 24 18.07 0.25 0.75
N SER A 25 18.59 -0.86 1.25
CA SER A 25 19.82 -0.91 2.01
C SER A 25 20.95 -1.45 1.13
N ILE A 26 22.03 -0.69 1.04
CA ILE A 26 23.23 -1.08 0.30
C ILE A 26 24.42 -1.03 1.25
N SER A 27 25.10 -2.14 1.42
CA SER A 27 26.31 -2.21 2.22
C SER A 27 27.38 -3.03 1.52
N VAL A 28 28.61 -2.60 1.67
CA VAL A 28 29.79 -3.33 1.17
C VAL A 28 30.64 -3.71 2.38
N PRO A 29 30.89 -5.00 2.63
CA PRO A 29 31.67 -5.43 3.78
C PRO A 29 33.06 -4.80 3.79
N GLY A 30 33.47 -4.23 4.94
CA GLY A 30 34.75 -3.58 5.12
C GLY A 30 34.87 -2.19 4.50
N VAL A 31 33.77 -1.60 4.05
CA VAL A 31 33.73 -0.23 3.52
C VAL A 31 32.72 0.58 4.32
N LEU A 32 33.14 1.78 4.74
CA LEU A 32 32.26 2.71 5.43
C LEU A 32 31.13 3.19 4.49
N GLY A 33 29.94 3.39 5.04
CA GLY A 33 28.77 3.80 4.26
C GLY A 33 28.98 5.08 3.44
N GLY A 34 29.74 6.04 3.96
CA GLY A 34 30.08 7.27 3.24
C GLY A 34 30.99 7.07 2.03
N GLN A 35 31.66 5.93 1.92
CA GLN A 35 32.52 5.56 0.79
C GLN A 35 31.83 4.69 -0.25
N VAL A 36 30.57 4.35 -0.02
CA VAL A 36 29.73 3.59 -0.95
C VAL A 36 28.85 4.57 -1.71
N GLN A 37 28.80 4.44 -3.04
CA GLN A 37 27.92 5.20 -3.89
C GLN A 37 27.10 4.25 -4.76
N ALA A 38 25.86 4.64 -5.02
CA ALA A 38 24.96 3.89 -5.87
C ALA A 38 24.20 4.82 -6.80
N SER A 39 23.93 4.37 -8.01
CA SER A 39 23.18 5.14 -9.01
C SER A 39 22.39 4.21 -9.92
N ILE A 40 21.29 4.71 -10.46
CA ILE A 40 20.54 4.03 -11.51
C ILE A 40 21.20 4.35 -12.85
N VAL A 41 21.61 3.32 -13.59
CA VAL A 41 22.38 3.49 -14.82
C VAL A 41 21.57 3.29 -16.10
N ASN A 42 20.32 2.86 -16.01
CA ASN A 42 19.45 2.64 -17.17
C ASN A 42 18.32 3.67 -17.32
N GLY A 43 18.33 4.73 -16.51
CA GLY A 43 17.41 5.85 -16.63
C GLY A 43 15.95 5.59 -16.18
N ASN A 44 15.67 4.47 -15.51
CA ASN A 44 14.33 4.22 -14.98
C ASN A 44 14.19 4.76 -13.56
N GLY A 45 13.96 6.07 -13.44
CA GLY A 45 13.71 6.73 -12.16
C GLY A 45 14.96 7.28 -11.49
N THR A 46 14.86 7.55 -10.21
CA THR A 46 15.89 8.17 -9.38
C THR A 46 16.27 7.30 -8.20
N LEU A 47 17.53 7.45 -7.77
CA LEU A 47 18.04 6.84 -6.55
C LEU A 47 18.73 7.92 -5.72
N ASN A 48 18.24 8.14 -4.52
CA ASN A 48 18.75 9.16 -3.61
C ASN A 48 19.16 8.53 -2.27
N ARG A 49 20.23 9.05 -1.71
CA ARG A 49 20.66 8.66 -0.37
C ARG A 49 19.65 9.22 0.66
N ALA A 50 19.24 8.39 1.60
CA ALA A 50 18.33 8.77 2.69
C ALA A 50 18.80 8.10 3.99
N GLY A 51 19.30 8.89 4.93
CA GLY A 51 19.87 8.37 6.17
C GLY A 51 21.01 7.37 5.91
N ASN A 52 20.89 6.17 6.45
CA ASN A 52 21.87 5.09 6.26
C ASN A 52 21.59 4.22 5.02
N GLY A 53 20.57 4.54 4.25
CA GLY A 53 20.16 3.78 3.08
C GLY A 53 19.91 4.66 1.87
N TYR A 54 19.14 4.13 0.94
CA TYR A 54 18.74 4.79 -0.29
C TYR A 54 17.23 4.67 -0.50
N ILE A 55 16.69 5.60 -1.28
CA ILE A 55 15.33 5.54 -1.78
C ILE A 55 15.38 5.47 -3.30
N ALA A 56 14.82 4.39 -3.86
CA ALA A 56 14.64 4.22 -5.28
C ALA A 56 13.22 4.58 -5.68
N HIS A 57 13.08 5.45 -6.66
CA HIS A 57 11.79 5.89 -7.20
C HIS A 57 11.71 5.59 -8.70
N PRO A 58 11.38 4.35 -9.08
CA PRO A 58 11.23 3.99 -10.49
C PRO A 58 9.95 4.60 -11.06
N THR A 59 9.95 4.86 -12.37
CA THR A 59 8.83 5.53 -13.04
C THR A 59 8.10 4.64 -14.03
N THR A 60 8.79 3.71 -14.67
CA THR A 60 8.24 2.91 -15.78
C THR A 60 8.06 1.45 -15.37
N ILE A 61 6.83 0.99 -15.41
CA ILE A 61 6.47 -0.42 -15.18
C ILE A 61 6.96 -1.26 -16.36
N GLY A 62 7.47 -2.47 -16.06
CA GLY A 62 7.94 -3.42 -17.08
C GLY A 62 9.35 -3.13 -17.60
N LYS A 63 9.97 -2.02 -17.20
CA LYS A 63 11.38 -1.72 -17.46
C LYS A 63 12.16 -1.89 -16.17
N ASP A 64 13.18 -2.73 -16.20
CA ASP A 64 14.00 -2.99 -15.02
C ASP A 64 14.76 -1.72 -14.56
N VAL A 65 15.10 -1.69 -13.29
CA VAL A 65 16.04 -0.74 -12.70
C VAL A 65 17.39 -1.44 -12.53
N VAL A 66 18.45 -0.84 -13.05
CA VAL A 66 19.80 -1.34 -12.84
C VAL A 66 20.55 -0.35 -11.94
N ILE A 67 20.93 -0.83 -10.75
CA ILE A 67 21.68 -0.05 -9.77
C ILE A 67 23.15 -0.46 -9.82
N ARG A 68 24.00 0.51 -10.13
CA ARG A 68 25.44 0.33 -10.06
C ARG A 68 25.95 0.80 -8.71
N VAL A 69 26.70 -0.06 -8.05
CA VAL A 69 27.32 0.23 -6.76
C VAL A 69 28.82 0.37 -6.96
N THR A 70 29.37 1.44 -6.42
CA THR A 70 30.81 1.70 -6.39
C THR A 70 31.26 1.96 -4.96
N ALA A 71 32.51 1.68 -4.67
CA ALA A 71 33.11 1.95 -3.38
C ALA A 71 34.47 2.61 -3.55
N SER A 72 34.77 3.56 -2.68
CA SER A 72 36.11 4.16 -2.60
C SER A 72 36.97 3.35 -1.64
N VAL A 73 37.99 2.68 -2.16
CA VAL A 73 38.91 1.83 -1.37
C VAL A 73 40.35 2.25 -1.68
N GLY A 74 41.09 2.67 -0.67
CA GLY A 74 42.45 3.10 -0.82
C GLY A 74 42.63 4.29 -1.79
N GLY A 75 41.68 5.23 -1.79
CA GLY A 75 41.69 6.40 -2.68
C GLY A 75 41.28 6.12 -4.13
N ARG A 76 40.84 4.89 -4.44
CA ARG A 76 40.42 4.49 -5.78
C ARG A 76 38.96 4.06 -5.75
N THR A 77 38.19 4.48 -6.76
CA THR A 77 36.82 4.03 -6.96
C THR A 77 36.82 2.68 -7.66
N GLN A 78 36.15 1.71 -7.04
CA GLN A 78 35.98 0.35 -7.58
C GLN A 78 34.51 0.05 -7.79
N SER A 79 34.19 -0.63 -8.90
CA SER A 79 32.85 -1.16 -9.12
C SER A 79 32.61 -2.37 -8.23
N MET A 80 31.47 -2.36 -7.55
CA MET A 80 30.99 -3.48 -6.72
C MET A 80 29.92 -4.29 -7.42
N GLY A 81 29.59 -3.97 -8.66
CA GLY A 81 28.63 -4.67 -9.51
C GLY A 81 27.39 -3.89 -9.86
N ASP A 82 26.62 -4.43 -10.79
CA ASP A 82 25.32 -3.94 -11.21
C ASP A 82 24.25 -4.90 -10.72
N TYR A 83 23.17 -4.35 -10.16
CA TYR A 83 22.09 -5.12 -9.56
C TYR A 83 20.79 -4.75 -10.25
N THR A 84 20.09 -5.76 -10.76
CA THR A 84 18.87 -5.58 -11.53
C THR A 84 17.64 -5.84 -10.67
N TYR A 85 16.70 -4.92 -10.70
CA TYR A 85 15.41 -5.00 -10.04
C TYR A 85 14.29 -4.94 -11.07
N ARG A 86 13.29 -5.78 -10.89
CA ARG A 86 12.05 -5.71 -11.67
C ARG A 86 11.19 -4.59 -11.12
N VAL A 87 10.52 -3.87 -12.01
CA VAL A 87 9.60 -2.79 -11.64
C VAL A 87 8.17 -3.23 -11.88
N ARG A 88 7.37 -3.21 -10.84
CA ARG A 88 5.96 -3.59 -10.87
C ARG A 88 5.08 -2.46 -10.35
N GLN A 89 3.80 -2.54 -10.69
CA GLN A 89 2.78 -1.70 -10.09
C GLN A 89 2.55 -2.12 -8.63
N LEU A 90 2.26 -1.15 -7.75
CA LEU A 90 1.79 -1.47 -6.39
C LEU A 90 0.59 -2.40 -6.46
N PRO A 91 0.49 -3.40 -5.57
CA PRO A 91 -0.70 -4.24 -5.48
C PRO A 91 -1.93 -3.43 -5.07
N ASP A 92 -3.11 -3.98 -5.28
CA ASP A 92 -4.35 -3.33 -4.86
C ASP A 92 -4.46 -3.32 -3.34
N PRO A 93 -4.90 -2.18 -2.75
CA PRO A 93 -5.21 -2.13 -1.34
C PRO A 93 -6.50 -2.88 -1.03
N SER A 94 -6.72 -3.16 0.23
CA SER A 94 -7.99 -3.71 0.74
C SER A 94 -8.79 -2.64 1.44
N PRO A 95 -10.11 -2.55 1.23
CA PRO A 95 -10.98 -1.68 2.00
C PRO A 95 -11.30 -2.30 3.36
N PHE A 96 -11.47 -1.45 4.36
CA PHE A 96 -11.89 -1.86 5.70
C PHE A 96 -12.53 -0.69 6.46
N ILE A 97 -13.22 -1.02 7.54
CA ILE A 97 -13.70 -0.05 8.51
C ILE A 97 -12.73 -0.05 9.70
N GLU A 98 -12.19 1.11 10.01
CA GLU A 98 -11.30 1.28 11.16
C GLU A 98 -12.08 1.86 12.34
N TYR A 99 -11.92 1.22 13.51
CA TYR A 99 -12.57 1.64 14.74
C TYR A 99 -11.66 1.38 15.94
N THR A 100 -11.98 1.99 17.05
CA THR A 100 -11.26 1.79 18.32
C THR A 100 -12.17 1.07 19.31
N GLU A 101 -11.67 0.02 19.91
CA GLU A 101 -12.34 -0.73 20.98
C GLU A 101 -11.38 -0.91 22.15
N ASP A 102 -11.80 -0.49 23.32
CA ASP A 102 -10.98 -0.50 24.54
C ASP A 102 -9.62 0.18 24.37
N GLY A 103 -9.59 1.29 23.65
CA GLY A 103 -8.37 2.05 23.34
C GLY A 103 -7.48 1.40 22.28
N THR A 104 -7.85 0.26 21.74
CA THR A 104 -7.08 -0.47 20.72
C THR A 104 -7.68 -0.23 19.34
N PRO A 105 -6.88 0.21 18.35
CA PRO A 105 -7.33 0.28 16.96
C PRO A 105 -7.61 -1.10 16.39
N LYS A 106 -8.77 -1.25 15.75
CA LYS A 106 -9.19 -2.49 15.10
C LYS A 106 -9.65 -2.22 13.67
N ARG A 107 -9.55 -3.24 12.83
CA ARG A 107 -9.95 -3.21 11.43
C ARG A 107 -11.02 -4.26 11.16
N TYR A 108 -12.14 -3.80 10.65
CA TYR A 108 -13.22 -4.66 10.21
C TYR A 108 -13.15 -4.89 8.72
N ARG A 109 -12.95 -6.14 8.31
CA ARG A 109 -12.79 -6.54 6.91
C ARG A 109 -13.96 -7.36 6.37
N GLY A 110 -15.10 -7.35 7.06
CA GLY A 110 -16.28 -8.08 6.66
C GLY A 110 -16.35 -9.52 7.19
N GLY A 111 -17.45 -10.21 6.87
CA GLY A 111 -17.63 -11.62 7.17
C GLY A 111 -17.94 -11.96 8.63
N ARG A 112 -18.00 -10.99 9.51
CA ARG A 112 -18.36 -11.13 10.92
C ARG A 112 -19.26 -9.98 11.37
N GLY A 113 -19.86 -10.10 12.54
CA GLY A 113 -20.70 -9.05 13.10
C GLY A 113 -19.90 -7.80 13.47
N LEU A 114 -20.45 -6.64 13.10
CA LEU A 114 -19.99 -5.33 13.53
C LEU A 114 -21.09 -4.65 14.34
N SER A 115 -20.75 -4.13 15.51
CA SER A 115 -21.71 -3.41 16.36
C SER A 115 -22.32 -2.22 15.61
N LYS A 116 -23.64 -2.09 15.68
CA LYS A 116 -24.36 -0.95 15.09
C LYS A 116 -23.85 0.38 15.64
N ALA A 117 -23.55 0.43 16.94
CA ALA A 117 -23.01 1.63 17.57
C ALA A 117 -21.65 2.02 16.97
N ILE A 118 -20.76 1.05 16.72
CA ILE A 118 -19.47 1.29 16.04
C ILE A 118 -19.72 1.79 14.63
N LEU A 119 -20.58 1.16 13.87
CA LEU A 119 -20.91 1.55 12.50
C LEU A 119 -21.44 2.99 12.45
N MET A 120 -22.34 3.36 13.36
CA MET A 120 -22.92 4.71 13.43
C MET A 120 -21.90 5.78 13.81
N ASN A 121 -20.88 5.42 14.58
CA ASN A 121 -19.83 6.33 15.03
C ASN A 121 -18.63 6.38 14.08
N THR A 122 -18.57 5.52 13.08
CA THR A 122 -17.48 5.48 12.11
C THR A 122 -17.75 6.45 10.96
N PRO A 123 -16.81 7.36 10.62
CA PRO A 123 -17.07 8.38 9.60
C PRO A 123 -17.08 7.82 8.19
N GLY A 124 -16.37 6.73 7.92
CA GLY A 124 -16.23 6.20 6.57
C GLY A 124 -15.38 4.95 6.51
N ILE A 125 -14.79 4.71 5.33
CA ILE A 125 -13.93 3.56 5.07
C ILE A 125 -12.49 4.00 4.84
N VAL A 126 -11.58 3.04 4.96
CA VAL A 126 -10.15 3.20 4.71
C VAL A 126 -9.74 2.14 3.70
N ALA A 127 -8.77 2.45 2.86
CA ALA A 127 -8.14 1.49 1.98
C ALA A 127 -6.62 1.53 2.19
N ALA A 128 -6.00 0.38 2.35
CA ALA A 128 -4.57 0.28 2.57
C ALA A 128 -4.01 -1.07 2.12
N ILE A 129 -2.73 -1.07 1.76
CA ILE A 129 -1.94 -2.29 1.71
C ILE A 129 -1.37 -2.51 3.11
N ASP A 130 -1.66 -3.65 3.69
CA ASP A 130 -1.22 -4.03 5.02
C ASP A 130 -1.02 -5.54 5.05
N ASP A 131 0.03 -5.98 4.35
CA ASP A 131 0.34 -7.41 4.16
C ASP A 131 1.55 -7.87 4.99
N GLY A 132 2.04 -7.02 5.91
CA GLY A 132 3.22 -7.26 6.72
C GLY A 132 4.55 -6.94 6.02
N LEU A 133 4.54 -6.71 4.70
CA LEU A 133 5.69 -6.29 3.90
C LEU A 133 5.58 -4.83 3.49
N LEU A 134 4.40 -4.44 3.05
CA LEU A 134 4.05 -3.06 2.70
C LEU A 134 3.00 -2.54 3.67
N ASN A 135 3.16 -1.28 4.06
CA ASN A 135 2.19 -0.56 4.87
C ASN A 135 1.95 0.78 4.18
N ILE A 136 0.97 0.81 3.28
CA ILE A 136 0.72 1.94 2.38
C ILE A 136 -0.76 2.31 2.44
N ASN A 137 -1.04 3.55 2.82
CA ASN A 137 -2.38 4.09 2.82
C ASN A 137 -2.74 4.62 1.43
N PHE A 138 -3.97 4.34 1.01
CA PHE A 138 -4.57 4.86 -0.21
C PHE A 138 -5.66 5.86 0.15
N ARG A 139 -5.88 6.84 -0.72
CA ARG A 139 -6.98 7.78 -0.58
C ARG A 139 -8.21 7.23 -1.29
N VAL A 140 -9.30 7.05 -0.58
CA VAL A 140 -10.58 6.60 -1.15
C VAL A 140 -11.25 7.78 -1.86
N LEU A 141 -11.56 7.62 -3.13
CA LEU A 141 -12.19 8.63 -3.97
C LEU A 141 -13.70 8.52 -3.98
N GLY A 142 -14.23 7.35 -3.72
CA GLY A 142 -15.64 7.07 -3.66
C GLY A 142 -15.91 5.58 -3.51
N PHE A 143 -17.11 5.24 -3.13
CA PHE A 143 -17.56 3.86 -3.00
C PHE A 143 -19.09 3.79 -3.06
N GLU A 144 -19.61 2.58 -3.14
CA GLU A 144 -21.02 2.29 -3.15
C GLU A 144 -21.37 1.39 -1.99
N THR A 145 -22.50 1.66 -1.32
CA THR A 145 -23.11 0.73 -0.39
C THR A 145 -24.35 0.14 -1.01
N VAL A 146 -24.56 -1.16 -0.86
CA VAL A 146 -25.73 -1.85 -1.39
C VAL A 146 -26.53 -2.41 -0.23
N PHE A 147 -27.70 -1.82 -0.01
CA PHE A 147 -28.70 -2.28 0.97
C PHE A 147 -29.77 -3.11 0.26
N PHE A 148 -30.63 -3.74 1.03
CA PHE A 148 -31.75 -4.51 0.50
C PHE A 148 -33.03 -4.04 1.15
N ASP A 149 -34.09 -3.84 0.35
CA ASP A 149 -35.41 -3.51 0.85
C ASP A 149 -36.14 -4.77 1.39
N ASN A 150 -37.37 -4.58 1.88
CA ASN A 150 -38.18 -5.67 2.45
C ASN A 150 -38.57 -6.74 1.42
N MET A 151 -38.47 -6.41 0.14
CA MET A 151 -38.71 -7.33 -0.98
C MET A 151 -37.44 -8.00 -1.50
N GLY A 152 -36.30 -7.69 -0.92
CA GLY A 152 -35.01 -8.23 -1.36
C GLY A 152 -34.37 -7.50 -2.53
N ASN A 153 -34.92 -6.35 -2.95
CA ASN A 153 -34.35 -5.56 -4.04
C ASN A 153 -33.12 -4.79 -3.54
N ALA A 154 -32.10 -4.72 -4.39
CA ALA A 154 -30.90 -3.96 -4.11
C ALA A 154 -31.17 -2.45 -4.15
N VAL A 155 -30.72 -1.74 -3.14
CA VAL A 155 -30.81 -0.29 -3.02
C VAL A 155 -29.39 0.27 -2.90
N PRO A 156 -28.77 0.68 -4.02
CA PRO A 156 -27.43 1.25 -4.00
C PRO A 156 -27.45 2.71 -3.53
N GLU A 157 -26.47 3.07 -2.73
CA GLU A 157 -26.18 4.43 -2.32
C GLU A 157 -24.71 4.74 -2.51
N VAL A 158 -24.42 5.86 -3.14
CA VAL A 158 -23.05 6.26 -3.51
C VAL A 158 -22.50 7.27 -2.53
N SER A 159 -21.23 7.15 -2.20
CA SER A 159 -20.46 8.15 -1.47
C SER A 159 -19.37 8.73 -2.37
N SER A 160 -19.19 10.06 -2.31
CA SER A 160 -18.08 10.76 -2.94
C SER A 160 -16.98 11.00 -1.90
N GLY A 161 -15.88 10.23 -1.99
CA GLY A 161 -14.82 10.24 -1.00
C GLY A 161 -14.90 9.06 -0.04
N ALA A 162 -14.19 9.14 1.07
CA ALA A 162 -14.07 8.07 2.05
C ALA A 162 -15.21 8.06 3.09
N SER A 163 -15.93 9.16 3.23
CA SER A 163 -16.95 9.33 4.26
C SER A 163 -18.30 8.76 3.83
N PHE A 164 -19.02 8.16 4.78
CA PHE A 164 -20.39 7.77 4.55
C PHE A 164 -21.28 8.99 4.31
N SER A 165 -22.14 8.92 3.31
CA SER A 165 -23.14 9.95 3.04
C SER A 165 -24.24 9.97 4.10
N THR A 166 -25.00 11.06 4.14
CA THR A 166 -26.18 11.16 5.01
C THR A 166 -27.19 10.03 4.74
N ARG A 167 -27.43 9.72 3.47
CA ARG A 167 -28.33 8.62 3.07
C ARG A 167 -27.82 7.27 3.54
N GLN A 168 -26.53 7.01 3.43
CA GLN A 168 -25.92 5.77 3.92
C GLN A 168 -26.11 5.66 5.44
N LYS A 169 -25.84 6.71 6.20
CA LYS A 169 -26.03 6.75 7.64
C LYS A 169 -27.51 6.55 8.04
N ASP A 170 -28.43 7.12 7.30
CA ASP A 170 -29.86 6.91 7.52
C ASP A 170 -30.27 5.45 7.30
N MET A 171 -29.70 4.81 6.29
CA MET A 171 -29.89 3.38 6.06
C MET A 171 -29.30 2.52 7.20
N PHE A 172 -28.14 2.89 7.73
CA PHE A 172 -27.56 2.19 8.89
C PHE A 172 -28.49 2.22 10.11
N ARG A 173 -29.14 3.36 10.38
CA ARG A 173 -30.08 3.49 11.50
C ARG A 173 -31.27 2.51 11.42
N ARG A 174 -31.65 2.18 10.19
CA ARG A 174 -32.81 1.28 9.94
C ARG A 174 -32.43 -0.19 9.97
N LEU A 175 -31.14 -0.52 9.92
CA LEU A 175 -30.71 -1.91 9.96
C LEU A 175 -30.88 -2.52 11.34
N SER A 176 -31.55 -3.67 11.40
CA SER A 176 -31.67 -4.46 12.61
C SER A 176 -30.56 -5.50 12.70
N ARG A 177 -30.39 -6.05 13.88
CA ARG A 177 -29.38 -7.09 14.14
C ARG A 177 -29.55 -8.26 13.17
N GLY A 178 -28.40 -8.71 12.62
CA GLY A 178 -28.32 -9.80 11.65
C GLY A 178 -28.51 -9.37 10.20
N LYS A 179 -28.91 -8.12 9.97
CA LYS A 179 -29.03 -7.58 8.60
C LYS A 179 -27.65 -7.28 8.02
N ARG A 180 -27.57 -7.33 6.70
CA ARG A 180 -26.32 -7.17 5.93
C ARG A 180 -26.46 -6.06 4.92
N PHE A 181 -25.34 -5.44 4.64
CA PHE A 181 -25.16 -4.61 3.45
C PHE A 181 -23.74 -4.83 2.91
N TYR A 182 -23.49 -4.35 1.71
CA TYR A 182 -22.20 -4.51 1.05
C TYR A 182 -21.60 -3.15 0.75
N ILE A 183 -20.29 -3.06 0.93
CA ILE A 183 -19.48 -1.94 0.44
C ILE A 183 -18.71 -2.46 -0.78
N SER A 184 -18.95 -1.83 -1.93
CA SER A 184 -18.40 -2.24 -3.20
C SER A 184 -18.01 -1.05 -4.06
N ARG A 185 -17.39 -1.32 -5.21
CA ARG A 185 -16.95 -0.32 -6.18
C ARG A 185 -16.12 0.79 -5.52
N VAL A 186 -15.22 0.39 -4.64
CA VAL A 186 -14.31 1.32 -3.98
C VAL A 186 -13.27 1.78 -4.97
N ARG A 187 -13.21 3.09 -5.21
CA ARG A 187 -12.16 3.71 -6.01
C ARG A 187 -11.15 4.35 -5.08
N ALA A 188 -9.89 4.09 -5.32
CA ALA A 188 -8.81 4.59 -4.49
C ALA A 188 -7.59 4.97 -5.32
N VAL A 189 -6.80 5.90 -4.82
CA VAL A 189 -5.53 6.32 -5.39
C VAL A 189 -4.44 6.25 -4.34
N GLY A 190 -3.33 5.63 -4.69
CA GLY A 190 -2.16 5.49 -3.82
C GLY A 190 -1.09 6.54 -4.10
N PRO A 191 0.09 6.39 -3.47
CA PRO A 191 1.22 7.30 -3.67
C PRO A 191 1.79 7.26 -5.09
N ASP A 192 1.48 6.22 -5.88
CA ASP A 192 1.85 6.11 -7.28
C ASP A 192 0.96 6.97 -8.22
N GLY A 193 -0.10 7.60 -7.68
CA GLY A 193 -1.02 8.43 -8.45
C GLY A 193 -1.97 7.66 -9.36
N VAL A 194 -1.97 6.34 -9.32
CA VAL A 194 -2.84 5.49 -10.14
C VAL A 194 -4.18 5.29 -9.47
N GLU A 195 -5.25 5.70 -10.15
CA GLU A 195 -6.62 5.45 -9.69
C GLU A 195 -7.01 4.00 -9.98
N ARG A 196 -7.61 3.34 -9.00
CA ARG A 196 -7.99 1.92 -9.06
C ARG A 196 -9.41 1.71 -8.62
N LEU A 197 -10.09 0.80 -9.29
CA LEU A 197 -11.34 0.22 -8.83
C LEU A 197 -11.00 -1.10 -8.12
N LEU A 198 -11.26 -1.16 -6.82
CA LEU A 198 -10.90 -2.33 -6.03
C LEU A 198 -11.87 -3.49 -6.30
N PRO A 199 -11.35 -4.71 -6.49
CA PRO A 199 -12.19 -5.87 -6.77
C PRO A 199 -12.91 -6.40 -5.54
N THR A 200 -12.46 -6.02 -4.35
CA THR A 200 -12.97 -6.55 -3.08
C THR A 200 -14.28 -5.91 -2.70
N THR A 201 -15.28 -6.73 -2.38
CA THR A 201 -16.55 -6.32 -1.78
C THR A 201 -16.52 -6.66 -0.29
N LEU A 202 -16.89 -5.70 0.54
CA LEU A 202 -16.93 -5.84 1.99
C LEU A 202 -18.37 -6.17 2.42
N GLU A 203 -18.57 -7.35 2.99
CA GLU A 203 -19.85 -7.74 3.58
C GLU A 203 -19.91 -7.27 5.02
N VAL A 204 -20.83 -6.35 5.32
CA VAL A 204 -21.04 -5.84 6.67
C VAL A 204 -22.27 -6.49 7.28
N ILE A 205 -22.10 -7.16 8.41
CA ILE A 205 -23.16 -7.81 9.17
C ILE A 205 -23.38 -7.00 10.44
N VAL A 206 -24.59 -6.45 10.61
CA VAL A 206 -24.93 -5.66 11.79
C VAL A 206 -25.20 -6.57 12.98
N ASN A 207 -24.54 -6.29 14.08
CA ASN A 207 -24.66 -7.07 15.31
C ASN A 207 -25.31 -6.27 16.46
#